data_86f2743751d7ad4c761c410545c6bf0c
#
_entry.id   86f2743751d7ad4c761c410545c6bf0c
#
_cell.length_a   1.000
_cell.length_b   1.000
_cell.length_c   1.000
_cell.angle_alpha   90.00
_cell.angle_beta   90.00
_cell.angle_gamma   90.00
#
_symmetry.space_group_name_H-M   'P 1'
#
loop_
_entity.id
_entity.type
_entity.pdbx_description
1 polymer ?
#
loop_
_entity_poly.entity_id
_entity_poly.type
_entity_poly.pdbx_seq_one_letter_code
_entity_poly.pdbx_strand_id
1 'polypeptide(L)'
;MEHPENNEAYKGLVVNAGIEQPSSVNPYLKNRPRRKKRELSVSDYVEGIVKGDVTVLSQAVTLVESVKPEHQAVAQEVIEKCLPYSGNSVRVGISGVPGAGKSTSIDVFGLHVLEEHGGKLAVLAIDPSSERSKGSILGDKTRMEKLSVHPKSFIRPSPSAGSLGGVARKTRETIVL
;
A
#
# COMPACT_ATOMS: atom_id res chain seq x y z
N MET A 1 -28.51 27.67 30.20
CA MET A 1 -28.03 28.48 29.02
C MET A 1 -28.89 28.01 27.87
N GLU A 2 -29.75 28.91 27.34
CA GLU A 2 -30.51 28.57 26.11
C GLU A 2 -29.56 28.44 24.94
N HIS A 3 -29.79 27.41 24.13
CA HIS A 3 -28.98 27.14 22.94
C HIS A 3 -29.12 28.34 21.97
N PRO A 4 -28.06 28.83 21.32
CA PRO A 4 -28.10 29.99 20.40
C PRO A 4 -29.17 29.86 19.30
N GLU A 5 -29.53 28.63 18.93
CA GLU A 5 -30.55 28.30 17.93
C GLU A 5 -31.97 28.71 18.33
N ASN A 6 -32.23 28.89 19.63
CA ASN A 6 -33.56 29.24 20.17
C ASN A 6 -33.69 30.74 20.48
N ASN A 7 -32.68 31.55 20.17
CA ASN A 7 -32.69 32.98 20.46
C ASN A 7 -33.25 33.78 19.29
N GLU A 8 -34.33 34.53 19.51
CA GLU A 8 -34.99 35.35 18.49
C GLU A 8 -34.08 36.36 17.80
N ALA A 9 -32.99 36.77 18.45
CA ALA A 9 -31.99 37.69 17.89
C ALA A 9 -31.21 37.12 16.71
N TYR A 10 -31.22 35.77 16.51
CA TYR A 10 -30.51 35.08 15.44
C TYR A 10 -31.43 34.53 14.35
N LYS A 11 -32.60 35.15 14.13
CA LYS A 11 -33.57 34.75 13.08
C LYS A 11 -33.02 34.68 11.65
N GLY A 12 -31.79 35.08 11.39
CA GLY A 12 -31.11 34.98 10.10
C GLY A 12 -30.36 33.66 9.87
N LEU A 13 -30.17 32.85 10.91
CA LEU A 13 -29.52 31.55 10.82
C LEU A 13 -30.57 30.44 10.79
N VAL A 14 -31.14 30.18 9.61
CA VAL A 14 -31.96 28.99 9.40
C VAL A 14 -31.02 27.83 9.20
N VAL A 15 -30.81 27.04 10.25
CA VAL A 15 -30.19 25.72 10.12
C VAL A 15 -31.21 24.83 9.42
N ASN A 16 -31.06 24.63 8.12
CA ASN A 16 -31.88 23.65 7.40
C ASN A 16 -31.60 22.24 7.97
N ALA A 17 -32.67 21.52 8.27
CA ALA A 17 -32.55 20.10 8.59
C ALA A 17 -31.80 19.44 7.43
N GLY A 18 -30.62 18.85 7.73
CA GLY A 18 -29.79 18.24 6.72
C GLY A 18 -30.55 17.14 5.96
N ILE A 19 -30.18 16.90 4.73
CA ILE A 19 -30.70 15.79 3.93
C ILE A 19 -30.34 14.50 4.67
N GLU A 20 -31.29 13.56 4.80
CA GLU A 20 -31.02 12.21 5.30
C GLU A 20 -29.76 11.65 4.63
N GLN A 21 -28.76 11.27 5.43
CA GLN A 21 -27.53 10.74 4.89
C GLN A 21 -27.84 9.47 4.08
N PRO A 22 -27.44 9.42 2.80
CA PRO A 22 -27.61 8.21 2.02
C PRO A 22 -26.90 7.06 2.72
N SER A 23 -27.48 5.86 2.62
CA SER A 23 -26.87 4.64 3.18
C SER A 23 -25.38 4.58 2.84
N SER A 24 -24.52 4.39 3.85
CA SER A 24 -23.06 4.24 3.68
C SER A 24 -22.68 3.07 2.76
N VAL A 25 -23.60 2.20 2.47
CA VAL A 25 -23.45 1.09 1.52
C VAL A 25 -24.36 1.35 0.32
N ASN A 26 -23.76 1.50 -0.85
CA ASN A 26 -24.51 1.66 -2.10
C ASN A 26 -25.51 0.48 -2.27
N PRO A 27 -26.85 0.74 -2.28
CA PRO A 27 -27.85 -0.32 -2.35
C PRO A 27 -27.72 -1.22 -3.60
N TYR A 28 -27.18 -0.67 -4.69
CA TYR A 28 -26.94 -1.42 -5.93
C TYR A 28 -25.79 -2.43 -5.85
N LEU A 29 -24.94 -2.36 -4.80
CA LEU A 29 -23.86 -3.33 -4.58
C LEU A 29 -24.36 -4.65 -3.95
N LYS A 30 -25.55 -4.66 -3.33
CA LYS A 30 -26.11 -5.86 -2.69
C LYS A 30 -26.34 -7.02 -3.69
N ASN A 31 -26.60 -6.71 -4.94
CA ASN A 31 -26.90 -7.68 -6.00
C ASN A 31 -25.69 -8.01 -6.91
N ARG A 32 -24.53 -7.45 -6.67
CA ARG A 32 -23.34 -7.82 -7.45
C ARG A 32 -22.84 -9.20 -7.00
N PRO A 33 -22.81 -10.22 -7.88
CA PRO A 33 -22.21 -11.49 -7.54
C PRO A 33 -20.75 -11.23 -7.13
N ARG A 34 -20.40 -11.57 -5.88
CA ARG A 34 -19.02 -11.54 -5.44
C ARG A 34 -18.26 -12.54 -6.31
N ARG A 35 -17.48 -12.06 -7.29
CA ARG A 35 -16.53 -12.93 -7.98
C ARG A 35 -15.64 -13.55 -6.91
N LYS A 36 -15.70 -14.88 -6.75
CA LYS A 36 -14.73 -15.60 -5.93
C LYS A 36 -13.36 -15.23 -6.47
N LYS A 37 -12.51 -14.64 -5.63
CA LYS A 37 -11.11 -14.43 -5.96
C LYS A 37 -10.53 -15.80 -6.30
N ARG A 38 -9.97 -15.96 -7.50
CA ARG A 38 -9.21 -17.16 -7.85
C ARG A 38 -8.04 -17.24 -6.88
N GLU A 39 -7.96 -18.30 -6.13
CA GLU A 39 -6.78 -18.60 -5.32
C GLU A 39 -5.68 -19.02 -6.30
N LEU A 40 -4.57 -18.30 -6.26
CA LEU A 40 -3.41 -18.61 -7.08
C LEU A 40 -2.64 -19.77 -6.44
N SER A 41 -2.18 -20.69 -7.27
CA SER A 41 -1.23 -21.72 -6.84
C SER A 41 0.17 -21.12 -6.65
N VAL A 42 1.06 -21.84 -5.98
CA VAL A 42 2.46 -21.44 -5.83
C VAL A 42 3.12 -21.22 -7.21
N SER A 43 2.83 -22.07 -8.17
CA SER A 43 3.34 -21.93 -9.54
C SER A 43 2.82 -20.65 -10.23
N ASP A 44 1.52 -20.33 -10.07
CA ASP A 44 0.95 -19.10 -10.62
C ASP A 44 1.66 -17.86 -10.04
N TYR A 45 1.97 -17.88 -8.71
CA TYR A 45 2.73 -16.79 -8.07
C TYR A 45 4.13 -16.64 -8.66
N VAL A 46 4.89 -17.74 -8.72
CA VAL A 46 6.28 -17.70 -9.21
C VAL A 46 6.34 -17.25 -10.66
N GLU A 47 5.49 -17.82 -11.53
CA GLU A 47 5.44 -17.42 -12.94
C GLU A 47 5.07 -15.94 -13.12
N GLY A 48 4.07 -15.47 -12.38
CA GLY A 48 3.64 -14.07 -12.45
C GLY A 48 4.73 -13.11 -11.97
N ILE A 49 5.42 -13.45 -10.87
CA ILE A 49 6.53 -12.64 -10.33
C ILE A 49 7.68 -12.57 -11.35
N VAL A 50 8.11 -13.69 -11.88
CA VAL A 50 9.21 -13.76 -12.86
C VAL A 50 8.87 -13.00 -14.15
N LYS A 51 7.61 -13.08 -14.60
CA LYS A 51 7.11 -12.28 -15.73
C LYS A 51 7.00 -10.79 -15.41
N GLY A 52 7.01 -10.43 -14.13
CA GLY A 52 6.87 -9.05 -13.65
C GLY A 52 5.43 -8.54 -13.65
N ASP A 53 4.46 -9.43 -13.43
CA ASP A 53 3.07 -9.04 -13.21
C ASP A 53 2.92 -8.36 -11.85
N VAL A 54 2.70 -7.05 -11.88
CA VAL A 54 2.55 -6.20 -10.68
C VAL A 54 1.37 -6.63 -9.82
N THR A 55 0.30 -7.16 -10.41
CA THR A 55 -0.87 -7.62 -9.67
C THR A 55 -0.54 -8.87 -8.87
N VAL A 56 0.13 -9.84 -9.51
CA VAL A 56 0.57 -11.08 -8.85
C VAL A 56 1.60 -10.75 -7.77
N LEU A 57 2.58 -9.89 -8.06
CA LEU A 57 3.57 -9.41 -7.10
C LEU A 57 2.89 -8.77 -5.86
N SER A 58 1.91 -7.89 -6.07
CA SER A 58 1.18 -7.26 -4.97
C SER A 58 0.42 -8.28 -4.10
N GLN A 59 -0.13 -9.32 -4.71
CA GLN A 59 -0.80 -10.40 -3.98
C GLN A 59 0.22 -11.26 -3.21
N ALA A 60 1.36 -11.59 -3.81
CA ALA A 60 2.43 -12.33 -3.17
C ALA A 60 3.00 -11.58 -1.95
N VAL A 61 3.24 -10.27 -2.07
CA VAL A 61 3.66 -9.43 -0.94
C VAL A 61 2.62 -9.45 0.18
N THR A 62 1.33 -9.35 -0.17
CA THR A 62 0.24 -9.45 0.84
C THR A 62 0.22 -10.82 1.51
N LEU A 63 0.52 -11.89 0.78
CA LEU A 63 0.63 -13.24 1.31
C LEU A 63 1.79 -13.36 2.30
N VAL A 64 2.96 -12.82 1.94
CA VAL A 64 4.17 -12.79 2.79
C VAL A 64 3.95 -12.00 4.07
N GLU A 65 3.25 -10.87 3.99
CA GLU A 65 2.93 -10.01 5.15
C GLU A 65 1.83 -10.59 6.05
N SER A 66 1.09 -11.60 5.59
CA SER A 66 0.00 -12.20 6.35
C SER A 66 0.50 -12.95 7.58
N VAL A 67 -0.26 -12.87 8.67
CA VAL A 67 -0.01 -13.60 9.92
C VAL A 67 -0.72 -14.96 9.99
N LYS A 68 -1.54 -15.29 9.00
CA LYS A 68 -2.27 -16.55 8.97
C LYS A 68 -1.32 -17.72 8.67
N PRO A 69 -1.34 -18.83 9.47
CA PRO A 69 -0.44 -19.96 9.26
C PRO A 69 -0.51 -20.57 7.85
N GLU A 70 -1.71 -20.72 7.30
CA GLU A 70 -1.95 -21.21 5.94
C GLU A 70 -1.28 -20.33 4.87
N HIS A 71 -1.33 -19.00 5.03
CA HIS A 71 -0.66 -18.07 4.13
C HIS A 71 0.86 -18.11 4.27
N GLN A 72 1.35 -18.33 5.49
CA GLN A 72 2.80 -18.40 5.74
C GLN A 72 3.43 -19.62 5.06
N ALA A 73 2.75 -20.77 5.08
CA ALA A 73 3.24 -21.97 4.40
C ALA A 73 3.37 -21.75 2.89
N VAL A 74 2.33 -21.20 2.26
CA VAL A 74 2.35 -20.88 0.82
C VAL A 74 3.38 -19.80 0.51
N ALA A 75 3.48 -18.75 1.34
CA ALA A 75 4.46 -17.67 1.17
C ALA A 75 5.90 -18.21 1.21
N GLN A 76 6.20 -19.10 2.14
CA GLN A 76 7.52 -19.72 2.26
C GLN A 76 7.91 -20.47 1.00
N GLU A 77 6.99 -21.28 0.46
CA GLU A 77 7.22 -22.05 -0.77
C GLU A 77 7.41 -21.12 -1.99
N VAL A 78 6.63 -20.03 -2.08
CA VAL A 78 6.82 -19.02 -3.14
C VAL A 78 8.19 -18.36 -3.04
N ILE A 79 8.61 -17.95 -1.84
CA ILE A 79 9.93 -17.33 -1.61
C ILE A 79 11.04 -18.30 -2.02
N GLU A 80 11.00 -19.55 -1.56
CA GLU A 80 12.01 -20.56 -1.90
C GLU A 80 12.15 -20.75 -3.41
N LYS A 81 11.03 -20.82 -4.12
CA LYS A 81 11.04 -20.96 -5.59
C LYS A 81 11.46 -19.68 -6.32
N CYS A 82 11.33 -18.50 -5.71
CA CYS A 82 11.80 -17.25 -6.28
C CYS A 82 13.28 -16.97 -6.02
N LEU A 83 13.91 -17.62 -5.01
CA LEU A 83 15.32 -17.40 -4.67
C LEU A 83 16.29 -17.51 -5.86
N PRO A 84 16.17 -18.50 -6.78
CA PRO A 84 17.08 -18.61 -7.91
C PRO A 84 17.02 -17.40 -8.89
N TYR A 85 15.92 -16.67 -8.88
CA TYR A 85 15.70 -15.51 -9.75
C TYR A 85 16.05 -14.19 -9.07
N SER A 86 16.31 -14.20 -7.76
CA SER A 86 16.62 -13.02 -6.95
C SER A 86 18.14 -12.72 -6.93
N GLY A 87 18.51 -11.53 -6.48
CA GLY A 87 19.90 -11.19 -6.19
C GLY A 87 20.57 -10.18 -7.14
N ASN A 88 20.05 -9.98 -8.34
CA ASN A 88 20.63 -9.08 -9.36
C ASN A 88 20.13 -7.62 -9.25
N SER A 89 19.52 -7.25 -8.13
CA SER A 89 19.00 -5.89 -7.92
C SER A 89 19.93 -5.05 -7.05
N VAL A 90 20.08 -3.76 -7.38
CA VAL A 90 20.68 -2.77 -6.49
C VAL A 90 19.65 -2.39 -5.43
N ARG A 91 20.06 -2.40 -4.17
CA ARG A 91 19.20 -2.10 -3.02
C ARG A 91 19.70 -0.84 -2.32
N VAL A 92 18.84 0.17 -2.22
CA VAL A 92 19.18 1.46 -1.63
C VAL A 92 18.27 1.70 -0.42
N GLY A 93 18.86 1.89 0.76
CA GLY A 93 18.14 2.27 1.97
C GLY A 93 18.12 3.78 2.12
N ILE A 94 16.92 4.38 2.17
CA ILE A 94 16.75 5.82 2.39
C ILE A 94 16.12 6.03 3.76
N SER A 95 16.88 6.67 4.65
CA SER A 95 16.46 6.97 6.02
C SER A 95 16.53 8.47 6.30
N GLY A 96 15.84 8.94 7.32
CA GLY A 96 15.86 10.34 7.75
C GLY A 96 14.60 10.70 8.54
N VAL A 97 14.66 11.88 9.18
CA VAL A 97 13.56 12.39 10.02
C VAL A 97 12.26 12.63 9.21
N PRO A 98 11.10 12.62 9.85
CA PRO A 98 9.86 13.05 9.20
C PRO A 98 9.99 14.47 8.62
N GLY A 99 9.44 14.70 7.43
CA GLY A 99 9.51 16.00 6.75
C GLY A 99 10.80 16.31 6.00
N ALA A 100 11.83 15.45 6.04
CA ALA A 100 13.12 15.68 5.34
C ALA A 100 13.06 15.54 3.80
N GLY A 101 11.87 15.34 3.22
CA GLY A 101 11.71 15.24 1.77
C GLY A 101 12.02 13.86 1.16
N LYS A 102 12.13 12.80 1.97
CA LYS A 102 12.46 11.44 1.49
C LYS A 102 11.57 10.98 0.32
N SER A 103 10.26 11.05 0.48
CA SER A 103 9.32 10.59 -0.56
C SER A 103 9.43 11.41 -1.84
N THR A 104 9.63 12.73 -1.73
CA THR A 104 9.87 13.61 -2.87
C THR A 104 11.17 13.26 -3.60
N SER A 105 12.23 13.01 -2.83
CA SER A 105 13.53 12.59 -3.40
C SER A 105 13.43 11.22 -4.08
N ILE A 106 12.67 10.28 -3.50
CA ILE A 106 12.43 8.96 -4.09
C ILE A 106 11.66 9.09 -5.40
N ASP A 107 10.64 9.97 -5.46
CA ASP A 107 9.84 10.18 -6.67
C ASP A 107 10.70 10.68 -7.83
N VAL A 108 11.52 11.70 -7.59
CA VAL A 108 12.41 12.30 -8.62
C VAL A 108 13.54 11.34 -9.01
N PHE A 109 14.25 10.80 -8.02
CA PHE A 109 15.37 9.89 -8.25
C PHE A 109 14.91 8.59 -8.91
N GLY A 110 13.77 8.03 -8.46
CA GLY A 110 13.22 6.81 -9.03
C GLY A 110 12.83 6.96 -10.49
N LEU A 111 12.23 8.08 -10.87
CA LEU A 111 11.92 8.37 -12.27
C LEU A 111 13.20 8.47 -13.10
N HIS A 112 14.19 9.21 -12.63
CA HIS A 112 15.48 9.34 -13.31
C HIS A 112 16.11 7.95 -13.54
N VAL A 113 16.12 7.08 -12.53
CA VAL A 113 16.64 5.71 -12.68
C VAL A 113 15.87 4.91 -13.73
N LEU A 114 14.54 5.03 -13.77
CA LEU A 114 13.71 4.32 -14.74
C LEU A 114 13.92 4.81 -16.18
N GLU A 115 14.11 6.12 -16.35
CA GLU A 115 14.33 6.76 -17.66
C GLU A 115 15.72 6.45 -18.22
N GLU A 116 16.77 6.56 -17.38
CA GLU A 116 18.16 6.37 -17.81
C GLU A 116 18.55 4.89 -17.97
N HIS A 117 18.07 4.02 -17.09
CA HIS A 117 18.50 2.61 -17.07
C HIS A 117 17.46 1.63 -17.60
N GLY A 118 16.22 2.05 -17.81
CA GLY A 118 15.16 1.25 -18.42
C GLY A 118 14.69 0.02 -17.64
N GLY A 119 15.17 -0.17 -16.40
CA GLY A 119 14.86 -1.28 -15.52
C GLY A 119 13.46 -1.22 -14.91
N LYS A 120 13.26 -1.96 -13.81
CA LYS A 120 12.08 -1.89 -12.95
C LYS A 120 12.49 -1.33 -11.59
N LEU A 121 11.59 -0.63 -10.92
CA LEU A 121 11.82 -0.05 -9.61
C LEU A 121 10.75 -0.50 -8.63
N ALA A 122 11.17 -1.00 -7.47
CA ALA A 122 10.28 -1.26 -6.34
C ALA A 122 10.61 -0.34 -5.17
N VAL A 123 9.60 0.29 -4.59
CA VAL A 123 9.71 1.09 -3.37
C VAL A 123 8.94 0.40 -2.25
N LEU A 124 9.65 -0.05 -1.24
CA LEU A 124 9.07 -0.57 -0.02
C LEU A 124 9.04 0.57 1.02
N ALA A 125 7.92 1.25 1.11
CA ALA A 125 7.73 2.37 2.03
C ALA A 125 7.28 1.84 3.40
N ILE A 126 8.12 2.05 4.42
CA ILE A 126 7.84 1.61 5.78
C ILE A 126 7.49 2.83 6.63
N ASP A 127 6.23 2.93 7.02
CA ASP A 127 5.73 4.05 7.83
C ASP A 127 5.62 3.65 9.31
N PRO A 128 6.48 4.21 10.17
CA PRO A 128 6.40 3.97 11.60
C PRO A 128 5.16 4.59 12.26
N SER A 129 4.49 5.53 11.61
CA SER A 129 3.29 6.21 12.14
C SER A 129 1.98 5.47 11.84
N SER A 130 1.99 4.45 11.00
CA SER A 130 0.78 3.74 10.54
C SER A 130 0.00 3.02 11.65
N GLU A 131 0.62 2.75 12.80
CA GLU A 131 -0.07 2.20 13.97
C GLU A 131 -0.93 3.23 14.70
N ARG A 132 -0.55 4.51 14.67
CA ARG A 132 -1.28 5.59 15.36
C ARG A 132 -2.43 6.15 14.53
N SER A 133 -2.33 6.10 13.22
CA SER A 133 -3.36 6.60 12.30
C SER A 133 -3.77 5.51 11.33
N LYS A 134 -4.87 4.82 11.60
CA LYS A 134 -5.47 3.77 10.72
C LYS A 134 -5.76 4.22 9.27
N GLY A 135 -5.32 5.42 8.85
CA GLY A 135 -5.55 6.01 7.53
C GLY A 135 -4.30 6.39 6.74
N SER A 136 -3.09 6.21 7.27
CA SER A 136 -1.84 6.74 6.66
C SER A 136 -1.25 5.89 5.52
N ILE A 137 -1.71 4.65 5.31
CA ILE A 137 -1.14 3.72 4.31
C ILE A 137 -1.17 4.28 2.88
N LEU A 138 -2.11 5.16 2.57
CA LEU A 138 -2.19 5.80 1.25
C LEU A 138 -1.32 7.07 1.13
N GLY A 139 -0.87 7.64 2.25
CA GLY A 139 -0.13 8.91 2.26
C GLY A 139 1.22 8.86 1.54
N ASP A 140 1.94 7.75 1.63
CA ASP A 140 3.23 7.62 0.95
C ASP A 140 3.07 7.47 -0.56
N LYS A 141 2.01 6.77 -1.01
CA LYS A 141 1.73 6.62 -2.44
C LYS A 141 1.31 7.95 -3.07
N THR A 142 0.57 8.79 -2.36
CA THR A 142 0.15 10.11 -2.83
C THR A 142 1.30 11.12 -2.88
N ARG A 143 2.38 10.89 -2.13
CA ARG A 143 3.58 11.75 -2.15
C ARG A 143 4.56 11.41 -3.28
N MET A 144 4.40 10.27 -3.92
CA MET A 144 5.20 9.81 -5.06
C MET A 144 4.30 9.75 -6.30
N GLU A 145 3.71 10.89 -6.68
CA GLU A 145 2.66 10.97 -7.68
C GLU A 145 3.08 10.43 -9.05
N LYS A 146 4.25 10.86 -9.53
CA LYS A 146 4.76 10.48 -10.85
C LYS A 146 5.17 9.01 -10.86
N LEU A 147 5.90 8.59 -9.85
CA LEU A 147 6.37 7.21 -9.75
C LEU A 147 5.19 6.24 -9.56
N SER A 148 4.14 6.64 -8.85
CA SER A 148 2.98 5.80 -8.56
C SER A 148 2.17 5.39 -9.79
N VAL A 149 2.27 6.15 -10.87
CA VAL A 149 1.58 5.88 -12.16
C VAL A 149 2.51 5.31 -13.22
N HIS A 150 3.81 5.22 -12.95
CA HIS A 150 4.78 4.73 -13.92
C HIS A 150 4.66 3.20 -14.09
N PRO A 151 4.56 2.68 -15.34
CA PRO A 151 4.27 1.25 -15.59
C PRO A 151 5.35 0.28 -15.12
N LYS A 152 6.59 0.75 -14.94
CA LYS A 152 7.73 -0.05 -14.46
C LYS A 152 8.03 0.16 -12.99
N SER A 153 7.16 0.84 -12.24
CA SER A 153 7.32 1.06 -10.81
C SER A 153 6.33 0.23 -9.99
N PHE A 154 6.77 -0.19 -8.83
CA PHE A 154 5.93 -0.83 -7.82
C PHE A 154 6.14 -0.12 -6.47
N ILE A 155 5.09 0.44 -5.90
CA ILE A 155 5.16 1.09 -4.58
C ILE A 155 4.32 0.27 -3.60
N ARG A 156 4.96 -0.25 -2.56
CA ARG A 156 4.31 -0.98 -1.47
C ARG A 156 4.45 -0.24 -0.15
N PRO A 157 3.41 0.43 0.32
CA PRO A 157 3.34 0.87 1.70
C PRO A 157 3.13 -0.34 2.62
N SER A 158 4.01 -0.54 3.59
CA SER A 158 3.92 -1.62 4.57
C SER A 158 3.91 -1.05 5.99
N PRO A 159 3.00 -1.50 6.86
CA PRO A 159 3.00 -1.07 8.25
C PRO A 159 4.24 -1.60 8.97
N SER A 160 4.80 -0.82 9.88
CA SER A 160 5.98 -1.21 10.67
C SER A 160 5.71 -2.35 11.66
N ALA A 161 4.43 -2.68 11.90
CA ALA A 161 3.98 -3.77 12.78
C ALA A 161 4.67 -3.78 14.16
N GLY A 162 4.91 -2.58 14.75
CA GLY A 162 5.49 -2.44 16.10
C GLY A 162 6.97 -2.79 16.21
N SER A 163 7.67 -3.06 15.10
CA SER A 163 9.10 -3.32 15.19
C SER A 163 9.88 -2.02 15.37
N LEU A 164 10.58 -1.90 16.50
CA LEU A 164 11.56 -0.85 16.75
C LEU A 164 12.66 -0.93 15.67
N GLY A 165 12.88 0.19 14.94
CA GLY A 165 13.95 0.27 13.94
C GLY A 165 13.49 0.52 12.50
N GLY A 166 12.19 0.71 12.23
CA GLY A 166 11.70 1.16 10.91
C GLY A 166 11.81 0.11 9.79
N VAL A 167 11.97 -1.16 10.14
CA VAL A 167 11.95 -2.27 9.19
C VAL A 167 10.68 -3.08 9.40
N ALA A 168 9.86 -3.24 8.37
CA ALA A 168 8.71 -4.12 8.45
C ALA A 168 9.18 -5.57 8.65
N ARG A 169 8.46 -6.33 9.47
CA ARG A 169 8.82 -7.68 9.91
C ARG A 169 9.17 -8.63 8.76
N LYS A 170 8.61 -8.39 7.57
CA LYS A 170 8.73 -9.24 6.38
C LYS A 170 9.43 -8.55 5.20
N THR A 171 10.18 -7.47 5.45
CA THR A 171 10.86 -6.72 4.39
C THR A 171 11.89 -7.57 3.65
N ARG A 172 12.64 -8.42 4.36
CA ARG A 172 13.67 -9.28 3.74
C ARG A 172 13.05 -10.27 2.78
N GLU A 173 11.98 -10.93 3.19
CA GLU A 173 11.23 -11.88 2.37
C GLU A 173 10.61 -11.18 1.15
N THR A 174 10.07 -9.97 1.34
CA THR A 174 9.51 -9.17 0.24
C THR A 174 10.55 -8.76 -0.79
N ILE A 175 11.80 -8.53 -0.37
CA ILE A 175 12.92 -8.18 -1.28
C ILE A 175 13.31 -9.35 -2.19
N VAL A 176 13.01 -10.59 -1.84
CA VAL A 176 13.29 -11.76 -2.66
C VAL A 176 12.36 -11.85 -3.86
N LEU A 177 11.12 -11.38 -3.70
CA LEU A 177 10.10 -11.36 -4.76
C LEU A 177 10.36 -10.27 -5.79
#